data_0bb8d9571f77188668297d899498adf2
#
_entry.id   0bb8d9571f77188668297d899498adf2
#
_cell.length_a   1.000
_cell.length_b   1.000
_cell.length_c   1.000
_cell.angle_alpha   90.00
_cell.angle_beta   90.00
_cell.angle_gamma   90.00
#
_symmetry.space_group_name_H-M   'P 1'
#
loop_
_entity.id
_entity.type
_entity.pdbx_description
1 polymer ?
#
loop_
_entity_poly.entity_id
_entity_poly.type
_entity_poly.pdbx_seq_one_letter_code
_entity_poly.pdbx_strand_id
1 'polypeptide(L)'
;MAHPHHPTTTDDDSTGLRRFLGVFRYSRRALDLVWSTSRALTLLFALMTLIGGLLPAGVAYLGQLIVDAVVHESRTPPGDPGSVLGLVGAEAVLVAVLLAVQRGIGVVQALLRAQLGHRVNVMILEKALTLDLSHFEDAEFYDKLTRARREASSRPLSLVGRTFSLVQNAISLVSFAALLAAFSPWAALILALAGLPSFIAEAKFSGDAFRLFRWRSPETRMQMYLEQAITREDYAKEVKLYQLGPMFLGRYRQIFHDLYGEDRKLTLRRGVWGYGLGLVGTAAFYGAYAWIAATAV
;
A
#
# COMPACT_ATOMS: atom_id res chain seq x y z
N MET A 1 -24.07 34.02 -10.00
CA MET A 1 -24.87 32.93 -10.56
C MET A 1 -24.37 32.69 -11.97
N ALA A 2 -23.51 31.72 -12.17
CA ALA A 2 -23.22 31.16 -13.48
C ALA A 2 -22.56 29.80 -13.20
N HIS A 3 -23.25 28.71 -13.54
CA HIS A 3 -22.71 27.36 -13.48
C HIS A 3 -21.63 27.22 -14.58
N PRO A 4 -20.42 26.79 -14.28
CA PRO A 4 -19.46 26.48 -15.34
C PRO A 4 -19.82 25.12 -15.94
N HIS A 5 -19.88 25.11 -17.25
CA HIS A 5 -20.11 23.98 -18.14
C HIS A 5 -19.17 22.80 -17.82
N HIS A 6 -19.75 21.62 -17.64
CA HIS A 6 -19.04 20.34 -17.71
C HIS A 6 -18.56 20.12 -19.15
N PRO A 7 -17.28 19.89 -19.41
CA PRO A 7 -16.87 19.23 -20.61
C PRO A 7 -17.17 17.73 -20.49
N THR A 8 -18.13 17.28 -21.27
CA THR A 8 -18.35 15.86 -21.58
C THR A 8 -17.16 15.37 -22.39
N THR A 9 -16.25 14.68 -21.80
CA THR A 9 -15.22 13.90 -22.51
C THR A 9 -15.61 12.42 -22.48
N THR A 10 -16.34 12.02 -23.47
CA THR A 10 -16.43 10.65 -23.99
C THR A 10 -15.11 10.38 -24.73
N ASP A 11 -14.10 9.91 -24.02
CA ASP A 11 -12.93 9.22 -24.60
C ASP A 11 -12.00 8.73 -23.47
N ASP A 12 -12.27 7.61 -22.86
CA ASP A 12 -11.29 7.07 -21.91
C ASP A 12 -11.40 5.57 -21.56
N ASP A 13 -11.95 4.70 -22.40
CA ASP A 13 -11.97 3.25 -22.10
C ASP A 13 -10.75 2.46 -22.63
N SER A 14 -9.91 3.04 -23.46
CA SER A 14 -8.71 2.37 -24.00
C SER A 14 -7.41 2.69 -23.25
N THR A 15 -7.46 3.54 -22.21
CA THR A 15 -6.28 4.09 -21.51
C THR A 15 -5.96 3.42 -20.18
N GLY A 16 -6.81 2.54 -19.64
CA GLY A 16 -6.61 1.91 -18.33
C GLY A 16 -5.31 1.08 -18.27
N LEU A 17 -5.08 0.22 -19.25
CA LEU A 17 -3.88 -0.63 -19.31
C LEU A 17 -2.60 0.18 -19.61
N ARG A 18 -2.65 1.16 -20.50
CA ARG A 18 -1.49 2.05 -20.78
C ARG A 18 -1.15 2.96 -19.61
N ARG A 19 -2.13 3.41 -18.83
CA ARG A 19 -1.92 4.14 -17.57
C ARG A 19 -1.31 3.25 -16.49
N PHE A 20 -1.79 2.01 -16.37
CA PHE A 20 -1.24 1.03 -15.43
C PHE A 20 0.23 0.73 -15.75
N LEU A 21 0.56 0.53 -17.03
CA LEU A 21 1.95 0.35 -17.48
C LEU A 21 2.81 1.61 -17.30
N GLY A 22 2.21 2.80 -17.37
CA GLY A 22 2.90 4.08 -17.09
C GLY A 22 3.41 4.19 -15.64
N VAL A 23 2.71 3.59 -14.66
CA VAL A 23 3.15 3.52 -13.26
C VAL A 23 4.43 2.71 -13.11
N PHE A 24 4.58 1.63 -13.88
CA PHE A 24 5.80 0.80 -13.87
C PHE A 24 7.05 1.54 -14.37
N ARG A 25 6.90 2.53 -15.24
CA ARG A 25 8.04 3.36 -15.71
C ARG A 25 8.62 4.23 -14.59
N TYR A 26 7.77 4.73 -13.69
CA TYR A 26 8.23 5.46 -12.49
C TYR A 26 8.81 4.51 -11.44
N SER A 27 8.26 3.31 -11.31
CA SER A 27 8.79 2.27 -10.41
C SER A 27 10.20 1.84 -10.82
N ARG A 28 10.49 1.75 -12.14
CA ARG A 28 11.82 1.42 -12.63
C ARG A 28 12.87 2.46 -12.23
N ARG A 29 12.56 3.76 -12.39
CA ARG A 29 13.48 4.84 -11.95
C ARG A 29 13.69 4.84 -10.44
N ALA A 30 12.63 4.56 -9.67
CA ALA A 30 12.75 4.44 -8.22
C ALA A 30 13.58 3.22 -7.81
N LEU A 31 13.42 2.08 -8.49
CA LEU A 31 14.24 0.89 -8.29
C LEU A 31 15.71 1.15 -8.64
N ASP A 32 16.00 1.82 -9.78
CA ASP A 32 17.36 2.19 -10.17
C ASP A 32 18.02 3.09 -9.11
N LEU A 33 17.28 4.02 -8.53
CA LEU A 33 17.77 4.90 -7.47
C LEU A 33 18.07 4.12 -6.18
N VAL A 34 17.20 3.21 -5.77
CA VAL A 34 17.40 2.35 -4.59
C VAL A 34 18.55 1.37 -4.83
N TRP A 35 18.60 0.75 -6.02
CA TRP A 35 19.68 -0.15 -6.43
C TRP A 35 21.03 0.54 -6.41
N SER A 36 21.10 1.75 -6.97
CA SER A 36 22.34 2.54 -6.99
C SER A 36 22.72 3.07 -5.60
N THR A 37 21.81 3.10 -4.62
CA THR A 37 22.10 3.50 -3.25
C THR A 37 22.80 2.38 -2.48
N SER A 38 22.23 1.17 -2.49
CA SER A 38 22.83 -0.01 -1.85
C SER A 38 22.37 -1.30 -2.53
N ARG A 39 23.22 -1.91 -3.33
CA ARG A 39 22.94 -3.19 -4.00
C ARG A 39 22.67 -4.31 -2.99
N ALA A 40 23.50 -4.39 -1.92
CA ALA A 40 23.39 -5.43 -0.92
C ALA A 40 22.06 -5.40 -0.19
N LEU A 41 21.63 -4.21 0.31
CA LEU A 41 20.35 -4.07 1.00
C LEU A 41 19.17 -4.31 0.07
N THR A 42 19.25 -3.90 -1.21
CA THR A 42 18.18 -4.14 -2.19
C THR A 42 18.04 -5.62 -2.53
N LEU A 43 19.14 -6.34 -2.70
CA LEU A 43 19.13 -7.80 -2.89
C LEU A 43 18.59 -8.53 -1.66
N LEU A 44 19.05 -8.13 -0.47
CA LEU A 44 18.56 -8.70 0.79
C LEU A 44 17.06 -8.48 0.95
N PHE A 45 16.58 -7.27 0.60
CA PHE A 45 15.16 -6.96 0.61
C PHE A 45 14.36 -7.83 -0.38
N ALA A 46 14.86 -8.01 -1.61
CA ALA A 46 14.23 -8.87 -2.60
C ALA A 46 14.19 -10.33 -2.15
N LEU A 47 15.29 -10.85 -1.62
CA LEU A 47 15.36 -12.22 -1.09
C LEU A 47 14.39 -12.45 0.08
N MET A 48 14.39 -11.54 1.05
CA MET A 48 13.46 -11.62 2.19
C MET A 48 12.00 -11.51 1.75
N THR A 49 11.70 -10.69 0.72
CA THR A 49 10.35 -10.58 0.14
C THR A 49 9.91 -11.90 -0.49
N LEU A 50 10.80 -12.56 -1.23
CA LEU A 50 10.53 -13.86 -1.84
C LEU A 50 10.27 -14.93 -0.77
N ILE A 51 11.17 -15.03 0.22
CA ILE A 51 11.03 -15.98 1.33
C ILE A 51 9.75 -15.69 2.12
N GLY A 52 9.51 -14.43 2.48
CA GLY A 52 8.31 -14.00 3.22
C GLY A 52 7.00 -14.19 2.47
N GLY A 53 7.05 -14.30 1.13
CA GLY A 53 5.90 -14.65 0.30
C GLY A 53 5.60 -16.15 0.25
N LEU A 54 6.63 -17.00 0.33
CA LEU A 54 6.48 -18.46 0.26
C LEU A 54 6.20 -19.11 1.63
N LEU A 55 6.81 -18.58 2.71
CA LEU A 55 6.71 -19.17 4.05
C LEU A 55 5.27 -19.40 4.56
N PRO A 56 4.30 -18.48 4.35
CA PRO A 56 2.93 -18.69 4.84
C PRO A 56 2.27 -19.96 4.25
N ALA A 57 2.54 -20.25 2.98
CA ALA A 57 2.04 -21.48 2.36
C ALA A 57 2.74 -22.72 2.94
N GLY A 58 4.03 -22.63 3.29
CA GLY A 58 4.76 -23.69 3.99
C GLY A 58 4.18 -23.97 5.37
N VAL A 59 3.80 -22.95 6.14
CA VAL A 59 3.12 -23.09 7.44
C VAL A 59 1.78 -23.81 7.26
N ALA A 60 0.97 -23.39 6.28
CA ALA A 60 -0.32 -24.03 6.00
C ALA A 60 -0.16 -25.51 5.58
N TYR A 61 0.86 -25.84 4.79
CA TYR A 61 1.17 -27.20 4.40
C TYR A 61 1.58 -28.09 5.60
N LEU A 62 2.44 -27.57 6.51
CA LEU A 62 2.79 -28.28 7.73
C LEU A 62 1.57 -28.48 8.63
N GLY A 63 0.69 -27.49 8.75
CA GLY A 63 -0.57 -27.62 9.48
C GLY A 63 -1.43 -28.75 8.94
N GLN A 64 -1.51 -28.91 7.61
CA GLN A 64 -2.18 -30.05 6.98
C GLN A 64 -1.54 -31.39 7.40
N LEU A 65 -0.19 -31.50 7.30
CA LEU A 65 0.51 -32.72 7.67
C LEU A 65 0.33 -33.09 9.17
N ILE A 66 0.22 -32.09 10.04
CA ILE A 66 -0.05 -32.30 11.47
C ILE A 66 -1.44 -32.92 11.65
N VAL A 67 -2.45 -32.36 10.98
CA VAL A 67 -3.82 -32.87 11.04
C VAL A 67 -3.87 -34.30 10.53
N ASP A 68 -3.24 -34.58 9.38
CA ASP A 68 -3.21 -35.93 8.77
C ASP A 68 -2.49 -36.94 9.70
N ALA A 69 -1.36 -36.52 10.33
CA ALA A 69 -0.63 -37.33 11.30
C ALA A 69 -1.50 -37.66 12.53
N VAL A 70 -2.17 -36.63 13.11
CA VAL A 70 -3.06 -36.83 14.26
C VAL A 70 -4.19 -37.80 13.95
N VAL A 71 -4.83 -37.69 12.77
CA VAL A 71 -5.90 -38.59 12.34
C VAL A 71 -5.37 -40.02 12.11
N HIS A 72 -4.19 -40.17 11.51
CA HIS A 72 -3.57 -41.47 11.29
C HIS A 72 -3.24 -42.16 12.61
N GLU A 73 -2.55 -41.49 13.52
CA GLU A 73 -2.15 -42.01 14.82
C GLU A 73 -3.36 -42.33 15.72
N SER A 74 -4.46 -41.58 15.60
CA SER A 74 -5.69 -41.87 16.34
C SER A 74 -6.39 -43.18 15.91
N ARG A 75 -6.14 -43.62 14.66
CA ARG A 75 -6.75 -44.84 14.09
C ARG A 75 -5.90 -46.11 14.27
N THR A 76 -4.61 -45.97 14.60
CA THR A 76 -3.65 -47.09 14.72
C THR A 76 -2.97 -47.12 16.11
N PRO A 77 -3.62 -47.64 17.17
CA PRO A 77 -2.98 -47.78 18.49
C PRO A 77 -1.92 -48.92 18.50
N PRO A 78 -0.75 -48.73 19.20
CA PRO A 78 -0.34 -47.54 19.91
C PRO A 78 0.28 -46.50 18.99
N GLY A 79 -0.35 -45.29 18.94
CA GLY A 79 0.16 -44.19 18.15
C GLY A 79 1.52 -43.67 18.68
N ASP A 80 2.37 -43.20 17.78
CA ASP A 80 3.66 -42.58 18.16
C ASP A 80 3.49 -41.04 18.29
N PRO A 81 3.38 -40.49 19.51
CA PRO A 81 3.27 -39.06 19.72
C PRO A 81 4.55 -38.30 19.28
N GLY A 82 5.67 -38.98 19.08
CA GLY A 82 6.93 -38.38 18.68
C GLY A 82 6.89 -37.82 17.27
N SER A 83 6.21 -38.47 16.34
CA SER A 83 6.04 -38.05 14.96
C SER A 83 5.24 -36.74 14.87
N VAL A 84 4.13 -36.65 15.59
CA VAL A 84 3.28 -35.45 15.66
C VAL A 84 4.00 -34.28 16.30
N LEU A 85 4.70 -34.52 17.43
CA LEU A 85 5.49 -33.50 18.11
C LEU A 85 6.64 -32.96 17.25
N GLY A 86 7.25 -33.83 16.42
CA GLY A 86 8.25 -33.42 15.45
C GLY A 86 7.71 -32.43 14.40
N LEU A 87 6.51 -32.70 13.86
CA LEU A 87 5.84 -31.80 12.90
C LEU A 87 5.43 -30.47 13.54
N VAL A 88 4.92 -30.48 14.76
CA VAL A 88 4.59 -29.27 15.53
C VAL A 88 5.85 -28.46 15.80
N GLY A 89 6.96 -29.10 16.14
CA GLY A 89 8.26 -28.44 16.30
C GLY A 89 8.75 -27.78 15.00
N ALA A 90 8.61 -28.49 13.87
CA ALA A 90 8.96 -27.95 12.56
C ALA A 90 8.09 -26.74 12.18
N GLU A 91 6.79 -26.78 12.45
CA GLU A 91 5.90 -25.64 12.22
C GLU A 91 6.28 -24.45 13.10
N ALA A 92 6.58 -24.67 14.40
CA ALA A 92 7.00 -23.63 15.30
C ALA A 92 8.30 -22.95 14.82
N VAL A 93 9.27 -23.72 14.33
CA VAL A 93 10.50 -23.18 13.73
C VAL A 93 10.18 -22.37 12.48
N LEU A 94 9.31 -22.87 11.59
CA LEU A 94 8.94 -22.18 10.37
C LEU A 94 8.23 -20.84 10.65
N VAL A 95 7.35 -20.81 11.65
CA VAL A 95 6.69 -19.59 12.13
C VAL A 95 7.70 -18.62 12.72
N ALA A 96 8.66 -19.09 13.52
CA ALA A 96 9.73 -18.26 14.05
C ALA A 96 10.58 -17.64 12.93
N VAL A 97 10.91 -18.42 11.90
CA VAL A 97 11.61 -17.92 10.70
C VAL A 97 10.76 -16.88 9.95
N LEU A 98 9.46 -17.12 9.80
CA LEU A 98 8.55 -16.15 9.18
C LEU A 98 8.55 -14.81 9.93
N LEU A 99 8.44 -14.84 11.25
CA LEU A 99 8.50 -13.63 12.08
C LEU A 99 9.85 -12.92 11.96
N ALA A 100 10.96 -13.67 11.94
CA ALA A 100 12.30 -13.13 11.76
C ALA A 100 12.45 -12.45 10.39
N VAL A 101 11.95 -13.07 9.32
CA VAL A 101 11.95 -12.52 7.96
C VAL A 101 11.12 -11.24 7.89
N GLN A 102 9.92 -11.22 8.44
CA GLN A 102 9.07 -10.02 8.47
C GLN A 102 9.73 -8.88 9.24
N ARG A 103 10.34 -9.19 10.38
CA ARG A 103 11.11 -8.19 11.14
C ARG A 103 12.32 -7.69 10.36
N GLY A 104 13.05 -8.59 9.71
CA GLY A 104 14.17 -8.27 8.84
C GLY A 104 13.81 -7.35 7.68
N ILE A 105 12.69 -7.59 7.03
CA ILE A 105 12.14 -6.71 5.98
C ILE A 105 11.99 -5.28 6.52
N GLY A 106 11.40 -5.11 7.71
CA GLY A 106 11.25 -3.80 8.33
C GLY A 106 12.59 -3.10 8.63
N VAL A 107 13.57 -3.84 9.12
CA VAL A 107 14.93 -3.33 9.39
C VAL A 107 15.61 -2.91 8.09
N VAL A 108 15.60 -3.74 7.06
CA VAL A 108 16.22 -3.43 5.76
C VAL A 108 15.55 -2.20 5.12
N GLN A 109 14.23 -2.08 5.20
CA GLN A 109 13.52 -0.89 4.74
C GLN A 109 13.92 0.37 5.50
N ALA A 110 14.12 0.29 6.81
CA ALA A 110 14.56 1.42 7.63
C ALA A 110 15.99 1.87 7.25
N LEU A 111 16.91 0.92 7.06
CA LEU A 111 18.28 1.21 6.61
C LEU A 111 18.32 1.80 5.20
N LEU A 112 17.56 1.23 4.26
CA LEU A 112 17.44 1.78 2.91
C LEU A 112 16.86 3.21 2.93
N ARG A 113 15.88 3.48 3.79
CA ARG A 113 15.29 4.83 3.96
C ARG A 113 16.33 5.83 4.41
N ALA A 114 17.15 5.47 5.40
CA ALA A 114 18.19 6.36 5.92
C ALA A 114 19.25 6.67 4.85
N GLN A 115 19.77 5.65 4.15
CA GLN A 115 20.78 5.81 3.10
C GLN A 115 20.24 6.58 1.89
N LEU A 116 19.02 6.26 1.45
CA LEU A 116 18.39 6.93 0.31
C LEU A 116 18.11 8.41 0.64
N GLY A 117 17.60 8.69 1.85
CA GLY A 117 17.37 10.07 2.30
C GLY A 117 18.65 10.90 2.30
N HIS A 118 19.74 10.35 2.83
CA HIS A 118 21.06 11.01 2.80
C HIS A 118 21.51 11.26 1.36
N ARG A 119 21.51 10.22 0.50
CA ARG A 119 21.96 10.34 -0.90
C ARG A 119 21.16 11.38 -1.67
N VAL A 120 19.83 11.37 -1.54
CA VAL A 120 18.98 12.36 -2.22
C VAL A 120 19.26 13.77 -1.72
N ASN A 121 19.45 13.97 -0.42
CA ASN A 121 19.82 15.26 0.12
C ASN A 121 21.17 15.74 -0.44
N VAL A 122 22.18 14.85 -0.51
CA VAL A 122 23.50 15.20 -1.12
C VAL A 122 23.31 15.62 -2.57
N MET A 123 22.56 14.84 -3.38
CA MET A 123 22.28 15.19 -4.78
C MET A 123 21.60 16.56 -4.94
N ILE A 124 20.69 16.92 -4.02
CA ILE A 124 20.02 18.22 -4.03
C ILE A 124 21.00 19.33 -3.68
N LEU A 125 21.84 19.12 -2.67
CA LEU A 125 22.84 20.09 -2.26
C LEU A 125 23.90 20.31 -3.35
N GLU A 126 24.42 19.24 -3.95
CA GLU A 126 25.33 19.31 -5.09
C GLU A 126 24.71 20.09 -6.25
N LYS A 127 23.43 19.81 -6.57
CA LYS A 127 22.72 20.56 -7.60
C LYS A 127 22.55 22.03 -7.22
N ALA A 128 22.20 22.34 -5.98
CA ALA A 128 22.06 23.72 -5.50
C ALA A 128 23.37 24.53 -5.63
N LEU A 129 24.51 23.89 -5.40
CA LEU A 129 25.82 24.54 -5.55
C LEU A 129 26.19 24.87 -7.02
N THR A 130 25.52 24.23 -7.99
CA THR A 130 25.72 24.52 -9.43
C THR A 130 24.76 25.55 -10.00
N LEU A 131 23.87 26.12 -9.16
CA LEU A 131 22.87 27.08 -9.59
C LEU A 131 23.38 28.53 -9.45
N ASP A 132 23.01 29.35 -10.41
CA ASP A 132 23.28 30.78 -10.35
C ASP A 132 22.36 31.49 -9.34
N LEU A 133 22.78 32.63 -8.84
CA LEU A 133 22.02 33.41 -7.86
C LEU A 133 20.63 33.80 -8.35
N SER A 134 20.45 34.01 -9.64
CA SER A 134 19.18 34.31 -10.28
C SER A 134 18.11 33.22 -10.05
N HIS A 135 18.51 31.94 -9.90
CA HIS A 135 17.58 30.85 -9.61
C HIS A 135 17.07 30.90 -8.16
N PHE A 136 17.84 31.47 -7.23
CA PHE A 136 17.40 31.60 -5.83
C PHE A 136 16.50 32.84 -5.63
N GLU A 137 16.56 33.81 -6.52
CA GLU A 137 15.66 34.96 -6.54
C GLU A 137 14.31 34.65 -7.20
N ASP A 138 14.21 33.55 -8.00
CA ASP A 138 12.97 33.06 -8.57
C ASP A 138 12.15 32.30 -7.53
N ALA A 139 11.03 32.87 -7.10
CA ALA A 139 10.13 32.29 -6.11
C ALA A 139 9.57 30.92 -6.56
N GLU A 140 9.29 30.74 -7.86
CA GLU A 140 8.77 29.47 -8.40
C GLU A 140 9.84 28.37 -8.31
N PHE A 141 11.09 28.72 -8.58
CA PHE A 141 12.21 27.78 -8.47
C PHE A 141 12.49 27.41 -7.02
N TYR A 142 12.49 28.37 -6.11
CA TYR A 142 12.68 28.14 -4.68
C TYR A 142 11.60 27.22 -4.10
N ASP A 143 10.34 27.41 -4.49
CA ASP A 143 9.24 26.53 -4.10
C ASP A 143 9.43 25.09 -4.62
N LYS A 144 9.90 24.93 -5.87
CA LYS A 144 10.23 23.63 -6.45
C LYS A 144 11.37 22.96 -5.69
N LEU A 145 12.43 23.69 -5.33
CA LEU A 145 13.56 23.17 -4.57
C LEU A 145 13.14 22.71 -3.17
N THR A 146 12.35 23.55 -2.48
CA THR A 146 11.83 23.23 -1.15
C THR A 146 10.92 22.02 -1.16
N ARG A 147 10.07 21.90 -2.17
CA ARG A 147 9.21 20.72 -2.37
C ARG A 147 10.06 19.48 -2.67
N ALA A 148 11.07 19.59 -3.54
CA ALA A 148 11.99 18.50 -3.85
C ALA A 148 12.69 17.99 -2.58
N ARG A 149 13.21 18.87 -1.73
CA ARG A 149 13.84 18.51 -0.45
C ARG A 149 12.90 17.74 0.48
N ARG A 150 11.64 18.18 0.57
CA ARG A 150 10.65 17.57 1.47
C ARG A 150 10.14 16.19 0.98
N GLU A 151 10.00 16.03 -0.32
CA GLU A 151 9.36 14.86 -0.93
C GLU A 151 10.34 13.81 -1.44
N ALA A 152 11.54 14.21 -1.83
CA ALA A 152 12.49 13.34 -2.53
C ALA A 152 13.11 12.26 -1.65
N SER A 153 13.15 12.43 -0.33
CA SER A 153 13.70 11.44 0.59
C SER A 153 12.72 10.28 0.92
N SER A 154 11.42 10.51 0.87
CA SER A 154 10.43 9.53 1.33
C SER A 154 9.64 8.87 0.20
N ARG A 155 9.32 9.60 -0.88
CA ARG A 155 8.48 9.08 -1.98
C ARG A 155 9.10 7.92 -2.75
N PRO A 156 10.39 7.94 -3.17
CA PRO A 156 10.96 6.83 -3.92
C PRO A 156 10.94 5.52 -3.14
N LEU A 157 11.31 5.56 -1.85
CA LEU A 157 11.33 4.36 -1.03
C LEU A 157 9.93 3.83 -0.72
N SER A 158 8.94 4.71 -0.50
CA SER A 158 7.56 4.26 -0.30
C SER A 158 7.00 3.57 -1.55
N LEU A 159 7.36 4.05 -2.74
CA LEU A 159 6.99 3.41 -4.00
C LEU A 159 7.64 2.02 -4.12
N VAL A 160 8.93 1.93 -3.86
CA VAL A 160 9.67 0.65 -3.88
C VAL A 160 9.11 -0.31 -2.84
N GLY A 161 8.90 0.12 -1.59
CA GLY A 161 8.33 -0.71 -0.54
C GLY A 161 6.94 -1.26 -0.92
N ARG A 162 6.06 -0.43 -1.49
CA ARG A 162 4.74 -0.88 -1.99
C ARG A 162 4.85 -1.88 -3.14
N THR A 163 5.81 -1.69 -4.05
CA THR A 163 6.05 -2.63 -5.15
C THR A 163 6.49 -3.99 -4.62
N PHE A 164 7.44 -4.02 -3.68
CA PHE A 164 7.87 -5.28 -3.05
C PHE A 164 6.76 -5.95 -2.24
N SER A 165 5.96 -5.17 -1.50
CA SER A 165 4.78 -5.72 -0.80
C SER A 165 3.75 -6.31 -1.76
N LEU A 166 3.54 -5.68 -2.93
CA LEU A 166 2.67 -6.22 -3.97
C LEU A 166 3.20 -7.55 -4.51
N VAL A 167 4.50 -7.63 -4.79
CA VAL A 167 5.17 -8.87 -5.24
C VAL A 167 5.06 -9.95 -4.17
N GLN A 168 5.32 -9.64 -2.90
CA GLN A 168 5.19 -10.58 -1.79
C GLN A 168 3.76 -11.13 -1.68
N ASN A 169 2.75 -10.25 -1.72
CA ASN A 169 1.36 -10.65 -1.65
C ASN A 169 0.94 -11.50 -2.87
N ALA A 170 1.45 -11.18 -4.07
CA ALA A 170 1.22 -11.98 -5.26
C ALA A 170 1.84 -13.38 -5.14
N ILE A 171 3.07 -13.50 -4.64
CA ILE A 171 3.72 -14.79 -4.38
C ILE A 171 2.92 -15.58 -3.36
N SER A 172 2.53 -14.98 -2.24
CA SER A 172 1.70 -15.66 -1.23
C SER A 172 0.38 -16.12 -1.80
N LEU A 173 -0.31 -15.27 -2.57
CA LEU A 173 -1.59 -15.61 -3.20
C LEU A 173 -1.46 -16.79 -4.16
N VAL A 174 -0.44 -16.79 -5.02
CA VAL A 174 -0.17 -17.88 -5.96
C VAL A 174 0.18 -19.16 -5.22
N SER A 175 0.99 -19.08 -4.17
CA SER A 175 1.38 -20.22 -3.35
C SER A 175 0.18 -20.86 -2.63
N PHE A 176 -0.69 -20.04 -2.02
CA PHE A 176 -1.92 -20.53 -1.41
C PHE A 176 -2.91 -21.08 -2.44
N ALA A 177 -3.05 -20.41 -3.59
CA ALA A 177 -3.91 -20.88 -4.66
C ALA A 177 -3.43 -22.24 -5.22
N ALA A 178 -2.12 -22.42 -5.38
CA ALA A 178 -1.54 -23.69 -5.81
C ALA A 178 -1.78 -24.81 -4.78
N LEU A 179 -1.57 -24.52 -3.49
CA LEU A 179 -1.82 -25.47 -2.41
C LEU A 179 -3.30 -25.90 -2.37
N LEU A 180 -4.20 -24.91 -2.45
CA LEU A 180 -5.65 -25.17 -2.45
C LEU A 180 -6.11 -25.92 -3.70
N ALA A 181 -5.56 -25.59 -4.87
CA ALA A 181 -5.86 -26.28 -6.13
C ALA A 181 -5.36 -27.72 -6.14
N ALA A 182 -4.22 -28.01 -5.49
CA ALA A 182 -3.73 -29.37 -5.30
C ALA A 182 -4.67 -30.22 -4.41
N PHE A 183 -5.32 -29.59 -3.41
CA PHE A 183 -6.30 -30.24 -2.55
C PHE A 183 -7.67 -30.35 -3.22
N SER A 184 -8.22 -29.26 -3.74
CA SER A 184 -9.51 -29.22 -4.43
C SER A 184 -9.57 -28.08 -5.45
N PRO A 185 -9.49 -28.37 -6.76
CA PRO A 185 -9.57 -27.35 -7.80
C PRO A 185 -10.89 -26.55 -7.77
N TRP A 186 -11.99 -27.22 -7.42
CA TRP A 186 -13.31 -26.59 -7.31
C TRP A 186 -13.39 -25.59 -6.15
N ALA A 187 -12.82 -25.93 -4.99
CA ALA A 187 -12.75 -25.01 -3.86
C ALA A 187 -11.90 -23.78 -4.21
N ALA A 188 -10.79 -23.95 -4.89
CA ALA A 188 -9.95 -22.85 -5.36
C ALA A 188 -10.72 -21.92 -6.32
N LEU A 189 -11.48 -22.47 -7.26
CA LEU A 189 -12.29 -21.71 -8.21
C LEU A 189 -13.41 -20.92 -7.50
N ILE A 190 -14.14 -21.56 -6.59
CA ILE A 190 -15.23 -20.91 -5.83
C ILE A 190 -14.68 -19.74 -5.02
N LEU A 191 -13.56 -19.92 -4.31
CA LEU A 191 -12.96 -18.86 -3.50
C LEU A 191 -12.40 -17.71 -4.36
N ALA A 192 -11.80 -18.02 -5.51
CA ALA A 192 -11.35 -17.02 -6.45
C ALA A 192 -12.52 -16.17 -6.98
N LEU A 193 -13.62 -16.83 -7.39
CA LEU A 193 -14.82 -16.14 -7.86
C LEU A 193 -15.50 -15.32 -6.75
N ALA A 194 -15.53 -15.81 -5.52
CA ALA A 194 -16.10 -15.11 -4.37
C ALA A 194 -15.29 -13.84 -3.97
N GLY A 195 -13.98 -13.81 -4.24
CA GLY A 195 -13.12 -12.66 -4.00
C GLY A 195 -13.22 -11.56 -5.06
N LEU A 196 -13.60 -11.90 -6.30
CA LEU A 196 -13.65 -10.96 -7.41
C LEU A 196 -14.54 -9.73 -7.17
N PRO A 197 -15.78 -9.83 -6.64
CA PRO A 197 -16.63 -8.67 -6.42
C PRO A 197 -16.01 -7.65 -5.46
N SER A 198 -15.38 -8.13 -4.37
CA SER A 198 -14.68 -7.29 -3.40
C SER A 198 -13.48 -6.58 -4.04
N PHE A 199 -12.71 -7.29 -4.86
CA PHE A 199 -11.58 -6.71 -5.59
C PHE A 199 -12.01 -5.62 -6.58
N ILE A 200 -13.06 -5.88 -7.37
CA ILE A 200 -13.60 -4.92 -8.35
C ILE A 200 -14.12 -3.67 -7.64
N ALA A 201 -14.86 -3.84 -6.53
CA ALA A 201 -15.36 -2.73 -5.74
C ALA A 201 -14.23 -1.88 -5.16
N GLU A 202 -13.19 -2.51 -4.59
CA GLU A 202 -12.04 -1.82 -4.04
C GLU A 202 -11.24 -1.07 -5.11
N ALA A 203 -11.05 -1.65 -6.29
CA ALA A 203 -10.41 -0.99 -7.42
C ALA A 203 -11.20 0.25 -7.88
N LYS A 204 -12.53 0.17 -7.93
CA LYS A 204 -13.41 1.30 -8.27
C LYS A 204 -13.33 2.41 -7.22
N PHE A 205 -13.46 2.10 -5.93
CA PHE A 205 -13.37 3.09 -4.86
C PHE A 205 -11.98 3.74 -4.77
N SER A 206 -10.91 2.98 -5.04
CA SER A 206 -9.56 3.53 -5.15
C SER A 206 -9.44 4.53 -6.31
N GLY A 207 -10.05 4.23 -7.45
CA GLY A 207 -10.14 5.15 -8.58
C GLY A 207 -10.92 6.43 -8.27
N ASP A 208 -12.06 6.30 -7.57
CA ASP A 208 -12.87 7.44 -7.15
C ASP A 208 -12.12 8.31 -6.12
N ALA A 209 -11.43 7.72 -5.16
CA ALA A 209 -10.57 8.44 -4.22
C ALA A 209 -9.45 9.21 -4.92
N PHE A 210 -8.80 8.60 -5.91
CA PHE A 210 -7.75 9.26 -6.69
C PHE A 210 -8.29 10.45 -7.52
N ARG A 211 -9.47 10.30 -8.15
CA ARG A 211 -10.14 11.40 -8.88
C ARG A 211 -10.50 12.54 -7.95
N LEU A 212 -11.06 12.23 -6.80
CA LEU A 212 -11.42 13.21 -5.79
C LEU A 212 -10.20 13.98 -5.27
N PHE A 213 -9.10 13.29 -4.98
CA PHE A 213 -7.83 13.91 -4.56
C PHE A 213 -7.27 14.86 -5.62
N ARG A 214 -7.32 14.48 -6.91
CA ARG A 214 -6.84 15.33 -8.01
C ARG A 214 -7.73 16.56 -8.20
N TRP A 215 -9.04 16.38 -8.11
CA TRP A 215 -10.01 17.47 -8.27
C TRP A 215 -9.81 18.56 -7.21
N ARG A 216 -9.50 18.20 -5.98
CA ARG A 216 -9.36 19.11 -4.83
C ARG A 216 -8.00 19.80 -4.73
N SER A 217 -7.13 19.62 -5.69
CA SER A 217 -5.80 20.24 -5.67
C SER A 217 -5.82 21.76 -5.48
N PRO A 218 -6.77 22.55 -6.04
CA PRO A 218 -6.87 23.98 -5.81
C PRO A 218 -7.26 24.32 -4.37
N GLU A 219 -8.27 23.67 -3.81
CA GLU A 219 -8.77 23.88 -2.44
C GLU A 219 -7.70 23.51 -1.41
N THR A 220 -7.04 22.39 -1.61
CA THR A 220 -5.92 21.96 -0.73
C THR A 220 -4.76 22.93 -0.79
N ARG A 221 -4.44 23.51 -1.96
CA ARG A 221 -3.42 24.57 -2.07
C ARG A 221 -3.84 25.83 -1.35
N MET A 222 -5.10 26.25 -1.49
CA MET A 222 -5.63 27.40 -0.78
C MET A 222 -5.56 27.19 0.73
N GLN A 223 -5.90 26.01 1.23
CA GLN A 223 -5.78 25.67 2.65
C GLN A 223 -4.34 25.77 3.14
N MET A 224 -3.37 25.22 2.40
CA MET A 224 -1.95 25.35 2.71
C MET A 224 -1.48 26.81 2.69
N TYR A 225 -1.95 27.60 1.73
CA TYR A 225 -1.62 29.02 1.64
C TYR A 225 -2.14 29.80 2.86
N LEU A 226 -3.39 29.57 3.27
CA LEU A 226 -3.97 30.21 4.46
C LEU A 226 -3.22 29.82 5.75
N GLU A 227 -2.83 28.53 5.86
CA GLU A 227 -2.01 28.05 6.98
C GLU A 227 -0.66 28.77 7.03
N GLN A 228 0.03 28.86 5.88
CA GLN A 228 1.31 29.58 5.79
C GLN A 228 1.16 31.07 6.08
N ALA A 229 0.12 31.71 5.55
CA ALA A 229 -0.13 33.13 5.77
C ALA A 229 -0.36 33.46 7.26
N ILE A 230 -0.99 32.55 8.01
CA ILE A 230 -1.23 32.76 9.46
C ILE A 230 0.01 32.44 10.29
N THR A 231 0.83 31.47 9.90
CA THR A 231 1.88 30.90 10.76
C THR A 231 3.27 31.40 10.44
N ARG A 232 3.53 31.92 9.24
CA ARG A 232 4.87 32.39 8.85
C ARG A 232 5.17 33.81 9.37
N GLU A 233 6.40 33.95 9.78
CA GLU A 233 6.96 35.24 10.27
C GLU A 233 6.82 36.36 9.23
N ASP A 234 7.04 36.04 7.96
CA ASP A 234 7.03 37.02 6.84
C ASP A 234 5.67 37.74 6.70
N TYR A 235 4.56 37.06 7.04
CA TYR A 235 3.20 37.59 6.89
C TYR A 235 2.56 38.00 8.23
N ALA A 236 3.21 37.68 9.35
CA ALA A 236 2.64 37.90 10.68
C ALA A 236 2.31 39.38 10.97
N LYS A 237 3.10 40.30 10.45
CA LYS A 237 2.91 41.77 10.64
C LYS A 237 1.63 42.22 9.93
N GLU A 238 1.48 41.87 8.64
CA GLU A 238 0.32 42.25 7.83
C GLU A 238 -0.96 41.61 8.36
N VAL A 239 -0.91 40.31 8.70
CA VAL A 239 -2.07 39.58 9.24
C VAL A 239 -2.54 40.21 10.56
N LYS A 240 -1.62 40.64 11.43
CA LYS A 240 -1.97 41.30 12.70
C LYS A 240 -2.41 42.74 12.47
N LEU A 241 -1.69 43.52 11.63
CA LEU A 241 -1.98 44.90 11.35
C LEU A 241 -3.37 45.07 10.74
N TYR A 242 -3.71 44.26 9.78
CA TYR A 242 -5.01 44.29 9.08
C TYR A 242 -6.08 43.41 9.72
N GLN A 243 -5.79 42.76 10.86
CA GLN A 243 -6.70 41.88 11.59
C GLN A 243 -7.31 40.75 10.71
N LEU A 244 -6.53 40.24 9.76
CA LEU A 244 -6.99 39.23 8.80
C LEU A 244 -7.10 37.80 9.39
N GLY A 245 -6.55 37.58 10.57
CA GLY A 245 -6.52 36.26 11.22
C GLY A 245 -7.87 35.56 11.31
N PRO A 246 -8.93 36.20 11.86
CA PRO A 246 -10.25 35.59 11.95
C PRO A 246 -10.85 35.22 10.59
N MET A 247 -10.65 36.09 9.57
CA MET A 247 -11.14 35.84 8.21
C MET A 247 -10.41 34.65 7.57
N PHE A 248 -9.09 34.58 7.67
CA PHE A 248 -8.30 33.47 7.14
C PHE A 248 -8.62 32.15 7.83
N LEU A 249 -8.75 32.17 9.15
CA LEU A 249 -9.12 30.98 9.92
C LEU A 249 -10.54 30.53 9.59
N GLY A 250 -11.48 31.46 9.41
CA GLY A 250 -12.84 31.15 8.96
C GLY A 250 -12.86 30.46 7.59
N ARG A 251 -12.08 31.01 6.63
CA ARG A 251 -11.95 30.41 5.29
C ARG A 251 -11.27 29.03 5.31
N TYR A 252 -10.23 28.85 6.12
CA TYR A 252 -9.56 27.58 6.32
C TYR A 252 -10.54 26.51 6.84
N ARG A 253 -11.33 26.84 7.88
CA ARG A 253 -12.35 25.93 8.45
C ARG A 253 -13.43 25.58 7.44
N GLN A 254 -13.89 26.55 6.64
CA GLN A 254 -14.89 26.30 5.62
C GLN A 254 -14.38 25.29 4.56
N ILE A 255 -13.18 25.52 4.01
CA ILE A 255 -12.55 24.61 3.05
C ILE A 255 -12.40 23.23 3.66
N PHE A 256 -11.93 23.11 4.90
CA PHE A 256 -11.80 21.82 5.59
C PHE A 256 -13.15 21.12 5.71
N HIS A 257 -14.20 21.83 6.08
CA HIS A 257 -15.54 21.26 6.26
C HIS A 257 -16.09 20.69 4.93
N ASP A 258 -15.92 21.44 3.85
CA ASP A 258 -16.35 21.02 2.52
C ASP A 258 -15.58 19.75 2.05
N LEU A 259 -14.25 19.76 2.16
CA LEU A 259 -13.39 18.63 1.84
C LEU A 259 -13.72 17.40 2.70
N TYR A 260 -13.90 17.58 4.00
CA TYR A 260 -14.26 16.51 4.92
C TYR A 260 -15.63 15.89 4.61
N GLY A 261 -16.60 16.72 4.23
CA GLY A 261 -17.93 16.25 3.84
C GLY A 261 -17.91 15.26 2.69
N GLU A 262 -17.07 15.53 1.68
CA GLU A 262 -16.88 14.65 0.54
C GLU A 262 -16.10 13.37 0.91
N ASP A 263 -15.02 13.49 1.68
CA ASP A 263 -14.22 12.35 2.16
C ASP A 263 -15.07 11.41 3.01
N ARG A 264 -15.90 11.97 3.89
CA ARG A 264 -16.80 11.20 4.73
C ARG A 264 -17.78 10.38 3.90
N LYS A 265 -18.40 10.99 2.87
CA LYS A 265 -19.34 10.28 1.98
C LYS A 265 -18.65 9.11 1.26
N LEU A 266 -17.48 9.35 0.70
CA LEU A 266 -16.72 8.31 0.00
C LEU A 266 -16.26 7.19 0.96
N THR A 267 -15.75 7.57 2.13
CA THR A 267 -15.25 6.62 3.14
C THR A 267 -16.36 5.74 3.69
N LEU A 268 -17.52 6.33 4.04
CA LEU A 268 -18.67 5.56 4.52
C LEU A 268 -19.20 4.62 3.44
N ARG A 269 -19.36 5.11 2.20
CA ARG A 269 -19.80 4.28 1.08
C ARG A 269 -18.85 3.11 0.83
N ARG A 270 -17.53 3.36 0.82
CA ARG A 270 -16.49 2.31 0.69
C ARG A 270 -16.58 1.31 1.84
N GLY A 271 -16.76 1.79 3.08
CA GLY A 271 -16.89 0.94 4.26
C GLY A 271 -18.10 0.01 4.20
N VAL A 272 -19.27 0.53 3.86
CA VAL A 272 -20.52 -0.26 3.77
C VAL A 272 -20.42 -1.31 2.65
N TRP A 273 -19.97 -0.90 1.45
CA TRP A 273 -19.81 -1.84 0.34
C TRP A 273 -18.71 -2.88 0.61
N GLY A 274 -17.58 -2.45 1.19
CA GLY A 274 -16.49 -3.36 1.56
C GLY A 274 -16.92 -4.39 2.60
N TYR A 275 -17.68 -3.98 3.61
CA TYR A 275 -18.25 -4.89 4.60
C TYR A 275 -19.25 -5.88 3.97
N GLY A 276 -20.21 -5.38 3.18
CA GLY A 276 -21.22 -6.24 2.53
C GLY A 276 -20.61 -7.28 1.60
N LEU A 277 -19.67 -6.87 0.75
CA LEU A 277 -18.96 -7.78 -0.16
C LEU A 277 -18.01 -8.72 0.59
N GLY A 278 -17.40 -8.26 1.69
CA GLY A 278 -16.60 -9.10 2.58
C GLY A 278 -17.43 -10.21 3.22
N LEU A 279 -18.67 -9.94 3.62
CA LEU A 279 -19.60 -10.97 4.12
C LEU A 279 -19.90 -12.02 3.07
N VAL A 280 -20.06 -11.65 1.79
CA VAL A 280 -20.25 -12.63 0.70
C VAL A 280 -19.03 -13.54 0.58
N GLY A 281 -17.82 -12.98 0.63
CA GLY A 281 -16.58 -13.77 0.63
C GLY A 281 -16.49 -14.73 1.83
N THR A 282 -16.84 -14.25 3.02
CA THR A 282 -16.86 -15.05 4.24
C THR A 282 -17.90 -16.19 4.15
N ALA A 283 -19.10 -15.89 3.66
CA ALA A 283 -20.14 -16.91 3.47
C ALA A 283 -19.72 -17.98 2.44
N ALA A 284 -19.07 -17.58 1.34
CA ALA A 284 -18.53 -18.51 0.36
C ALA A 284 -17.42 -19.40 0.95
N PHE A 285 -16.54 -18.83 1.77
CA PHE A 285 -15.50 -19.59 2.47
C PHE A 285 -16.09 -20.64 3.40
N TYR A 286 -16.99 -20.23 4.30
CA TYR A 286 -17.63 -21.19 5.22
C TYR A 286 -18.55 -22.17 4.51
N GLY A 287 -19.20 -21.78 3.42
CA GLY A 287 -19.97 -22.67 2.57
C GLY A 287 -19.10 -23.75 1.91
N ALA A 288 -17.95 -23.38 1.35
CA ALA A 288 -16.98 -24.33 0.81
C ALA A 288 -16.41 -25.25 1.90
N TYR A 289 -16.10 -24.70 3.08
CA TYR A 289 -15.62 -25.46 4.23
C TYR A 289 -16.66 -26.49 4.70
N ALA A 290 -17.93 -26.08 4.85
CA ALA A 290 -19.02 -27.00 5.21
C ALA A 290 -19.27 -28.09 4.16
N TRP A 291 -19.17 -27.72 2.86
CA TRP A 291 -19.29 -28.67 1.78
C TRP A 291 -18.17 -29.73 1.80
N ILE A 292 -16.93 -29.31 1.99
CA ILE A 292 -15.77 -30.22 2.11
C ILE A 292 -15.95 -31.13 3.33
N ALA A 293 -16.35 -30.58 4.49
CA ALA A 293 -16.58 -31.35 5.70
C ALA A 293 -17.69 -32.42 5.51
N ALA A 294 -18.78 -32.06 4.82
CA ALA A 294 -19.87 -32.98 4.55
C ALA A 294 -19.53 -34.09 3.54
N THR A 295 -18.57 -33.83 2.64
CA THR A 295 -18.12 -34.85 1.64
C THR A 295 -16.98 -35.72 2.15
N ALA A 296 -16.31 -35.32 3.24
CA ALA A 296 -15.22 -36.08 3.86
C ALA A 296 -15.68 -37.08 4.93
N VAL A 297 -16.96 -37.01 5.36
CA VAL A 297 -17.63 -37.95 6.28
C VAL A 297 -18.39 -39.00 5.50
#